data_2dba9adf2f3ec973e418ad3f97cf7a58
#
_entry.id   2dba9adf2f3ec973e418ad3f97cf7a58
#
_cell.length_a   1.000
_cell.length_b   1.000
_cell.length_c   1.000
_cell.angle_alpha   90.00
_cell.angle_beta   90.00
_cell.angle_gamma   90.00
#
_symmetry.space_group_name_H-M   'P 1'
#
loop_
_entity.id
_entity.type
_entity.pdbx_description
1 polymer ?
#
loop_
_entity_poly.entity_id
_entity_poly.type
_entity_poly.pdbx_seq_one_letter_code
_entity_poly.pdbx_strand_id
1 'polypeptide(L)'
;MKVVSSYICLNRARFHAFHGVMPQETRVGADFVLSLRVGYPLEKAMESDEVSDTLSYAELYRLVEREMRIPSRLLEGVAGRIVKAIETAFPKVSSVDLELTKMNPPMGADSDGAGVEIHWEREVGSEK
;
A
#
# COMPACT_ATOMS: atom_id res chain seq x y z
N MET A 1 -21.40 -7.28 20.36
CA MET A 1 -20.50 -7.85 19.33
C MET A 1 -19.08 -7.42 19.62
N LYS A 2 -18.14 -8.34 19.51
CA LYS A 2 -16.73 -8.03 19.72
C LYS A 2 -15.97 -8.29 18.41
N VAL A 3 -15.39 -7.24 17.85
CA VAL A 3 -14.53 -7.36 16.66
C VAL A 3 -13.09 -7.51 17.12
N VAL A 4 -12.48 -8.64 16.79
CA VAL A 4 -11.10 -8.93 17.21
C VAL A 4 -10.09 -8.15 16.33
N SER A 5 -10.34 -8.11 15.03
CA SER A 5 -9.51 -7.33 14.11
C SER A 5 -10.38 -6.90 12.94
N SER A 6 -9.98 -5.78 12.33
CA SER A 6 -10.71 -5.25 11.17
C SER A 6 -9.74 -4.53 10.25
N TYR A 7 -10.04 -4.58 8.95
CA TYR A 7 -9.12 -4.10 7.93
C TYR A 7 -9.86 -3.36 6.83
N ILE A 8 -9.19 -2.38 6.25
CA ILE A 8 -9.62 -1.74 5.01
C ILE A 8 -8.64 -2.19 3.93
N CYS A 9 -9.17 -2.58 2.78
CA CYS A 9 -8.36 -3.21 1.74
C CYS A 9 -8.48 -2.51 0.41
N LEU A 10 -7.35 -2.44 -0.30
CA LEU A 10 -7.30 -2.16 -1.73
C LEU A 10 -6.81 -3.45 -2.38
N ASN A 11 -7.64 -4.05 -3.21
CA ASN A 11 -7.34 -5.36 -3.78
C ASN A 11 -6.89 -5.24 -5.22
N ARG A 12 -5.60 -5.55 -5.46
CA ARG A 12 -5.02 -5.64 -6.80
C ARG A 12 -5.23 -4.36 -7.61
N ALA A 13 -4.89 -3.22 -7.01
CA ALA A 13 -4.92 -1.94 -7.73
C ALA A 13 -3.81 -1.93 -8.77
N ARG A 14 -4.12 -1.48 -9.98
CA ARG A 14 -3.18 -1.50 -11.10
C ARG A 14 -2.65 -0.11 -11.37
N PHE A 15 -1.34 -0.04 -11.61
CA PHE A 15 -0.65 1.21 -11.90
C PHE A 15 0.34 1.00 -13.02
N HIS A 16 0.46 1.99 -13.90
CA HIS A 16 1.61 2.08 -14.78
C HIS A 16 2.58 3.07 -14.15
N ALA A 17 3.82 2.63 -13.89
CA ALA A 17 4.75 3.44 -13.13
C ALA A 17 6.18 3.21 -13.62
N PHE A 18 7.12 4.03 -13.12
CA PHE A 18 8.47 4.10 -13.66
C PHE A 18 9.52 3.71 -12.63
N HIS A 19 9.24 2.65 -11.88
CA HIS A 19 10.18 2.12 -10.88
C HIS A 19 11.09 1.08 -11.51
N GLY A 20 12.38 1.22 -11.28
CA GLY A 20 13.34 0.24 -11.77
C GLY A 20 14.74 0.81 -11.83
N VAL A 21 15.73 -0.09 -11.96
CA VAL A 21 17.13 0.28 -12.02
C VAL A 21 17.64 0.41 -13.46
N MET A 22 16.94 -0.18 -14.42
CA MET A 22 17.36 -0.14 -15.83
C MET A 22 16.88 1.17 -16.47
N PRO A 23 17.71 1.79 -17.32
CA PRO A 23 17.31 3.06 -17.96
C PRO A 23 15.99 2.99 -18.71
N GLN A 24 15.71 1.88 -19.39
CA GLN A 24 14.47 1.76 -20.14
C GLN A 24 13.24 1.71 -19.23
N GLU A 25 13.39 1.20 -17.99
CA GLU A 25 12.30 1.16 -17.04
C GLU A 25 11.86 2.54 -16.59
N THR A 26 12.80 3.49 -16.56
CA THR A 26 12.49 4.87 -16.18
C THR A 26 11.90 5.68 -17.33
N ARG A 27 12.04 5.20 -18.58
CA ARG A 27 11.49 5.90 -19.75
C ARG A 27 10.18 5.30 -20.22
N VAL A 28 10.09 3.97 -20.24
CA VAL A 28 8.92 3.27 -20.78
C VAL A 28 7.93 2.91 -19.65
N GLY A 29 8.47 2.61 -18.47
CA GLY A 29 7.67 2.19 -17.34
C GLY A 29 7.27 0.73 -17.42
N ALA A 30 6.47 0.30 -16.46
CA ALA A 30 5.96 -1.05 -16.38
C ALA A 30 4.62 -1.04 -15.66
N ASP A 31 3.90 -2.15 -15.76
CA ASP A 31 2.64 -2.32 -15.05
C ASP A 31 2.91 -2.95 -13.69
N PHE A 32 2.25 -2.43 -12.68
CA PHE A 32 2.36 -2.89 -11.30
C PHE A 32 1.00 -3.24 -10.76
N VAL A 33 0.96 -4.22 -9.87
CA VAL A 33 -0.26 -4.58 -9.13
C VAL A 33 0.05 -4.43 -7.65
N LEU A 34 -0.77 -3.68 -6.96
CA LEU A 34 -0.59 -3.42 -5.53
C LEU A 34 -1.82 -3.86 -4.77
N SER A 35 -1.59 -4.66 -3.72
CA SER A 35 -2.64 -5.01 -2.76
C SER A 35 -2.22 -4.46 -1.42
N LEU A 36 -3.20 -3.88 -0.71
CA LEU A 36 -2.95 -3.20 0.54
C LEU A 36 -4.05 -3.55 1.52
N ARG A 37 -3.66 -3.86 2.74
CA ARG A 37 -4.59 -4.14 3.82
C ARG A 37 -4.12 -3.37 5.05
N VAL A 38 -4.97 -2.46 5.54
CA VAL A 38 -4.61 -1.66 6.71
C VAL A 38 -5.50 -2.02 7.88
N GLY A 39 -4.89 -2.28 9.03
CA GLY A 39 -5.62 -2.52 10.27
C GLY A 39 -6.18 -1.20 10.78
N TYR A 40 -7.48 -1.14 10.96
CA TYR A 40 -8.17 0.07 11.39
C TYR A 40 -9.38 -0.33 12.23
N PRO A 41 -9.70 0.42 13.32
CA PRO A 41 -10.85 0.08 14.14
C PRO A 41 -12.14 0.44 13.40
N LEU A 42 -12.93 -0.56 13.02
CA LEU A 42 -14.15 -0.36 12.24
C LEU A 42 -15.44 -0.52 13.05
N GLU A 43 -15.34 -0.91 14.32
CA GLU A 43 -16.51 -1.24 15.12
C GLU A 43 -17.48 -0.06 15.20
N LYS A 44 -16.95 1.15 15.40
CA LYS A 44 -17.79 2.33 15.50
C LYS A 44 -18.54 2.62 14.19
N ALA A 45 -17.85 2.49 13.06
CA ALA A 45 -18.49 2.71 11.77
C ALA A 45 -19.53 1.64 11.45
N MET A 46 -19.29 0.41 11.93
CA MET A 46 -20.26 -0.67 11.76
C MET A 46 -21.58 -0.36 12.45
N GLU A 47 -21.53 0.39 13.54
CA GLU A 47 -22.73 0.75 14.31
C GLU A 47 -23.35 2.05 13.80
N SER A 48 -22.52 3.06 13.52
CA SER A 48 -23.00 4.40 13.18
C SER A 48 -23.34 4.59 11.72
N ASP A 49 -22.70 3.83 10.85
CA ASP A 49 -22.79 4.01 9.40
C ASP A 49 -22.38 5.42 8.96
N GLU A 50 -21.47 6.05 9.74
CA GLU A 50 -21.00 7.41 9.47
C GLU A 50 -19.61 7.38 8.85
N VAL A 51 -19.42 8.15 7.78
CA VAL A 51 -18.14 8.25 7.09
C VAL A 51 -17.03 8.73 8.02
N SER A 52 -17.37 9.63 8.95
CA SER A 52 -16.38 10.19 9.89
C SER A 52 -15.82 9.16 10.87
N ASP A 53 -16.46 8.00 11.00
CA ASP A 53 -16.03 6.96 11.94
C ASP A 53 -15.14 5.91 11.29
N THR A 54 -14.75 6.10 10.05
CA THR A 54 -13.92 5.15 9.33
C THR A 54 -12.79 5.86 8.59
N LEU A 55 -11.96 5.08 7.93
CA LEU A 55 -10.95 5.58 7.00
C LEU A 55 -11.47 5.40 5.58
N SER A 56 -11.50 6.47 4.81
CA SER A 56 -11.95 6.42 3.42
C SER A 56 -10.94 5.65 2.57
N TYR A 57 -11.39 4.56 1.93
CA TYR A 57 -10.51 3.84 1.02
C TYR A 57 -10.16 4.69 -0.20
N ALA A 58 -10.97 5.69 -0.53
CA ALA A 58 -10.63 6.60 -1.63
C ALA A 58 -9.44 7.50 -1.26
N GLU A 59 -9.38 7.95 0.00
CA GLU A 59 -8.22 8.71 0.48
C GLU A 59 -6.97 7.83 0.51
N LEU A 60 -7.13 6.58 0.94
CA LEU A 60 -6.03 5.62 0.95
C LEU A 60 -5.51 5.38 -0.47
N TYR A 61 -6.41 5.21 -1.43
CA TYR A 61 -6.03 5.02 -2.82
C TYR A 61 -5.26 6.23 -3.36
N ARG A 62 -5.74 7.46 -3.07
CA ARG A 62 -5.07 8.68 -3.54
C ARG A 62 -3.66 8.80 -2.98
N LEU A 63 -3.47 8.40 -1.72
CA LEU A 63 -2.14 8.40 -1.12
C LEU A 63 -1.22 7.43 -1.86
N VAL A 64 -1.70 6.21 -2.10
CA VAL A 64 -0.93 5.20 -2.83
C VAL A 64 -0.60 5.69 -4.24
N GLU A 65 -1.59 6.24 -4.93
CA GLU A 65 -1.40 6.73 -6.30
C GLU A 65 -0.33 7.82 -6.35
N ARG A 66 -0.37 8.74 -5.39
CA ARG A 66 0.64 9.82 -5.32
C ARG A 66 2.05 9.25 -5.16
N GLU A 67 2.21 8.25 -4.27
CA GLU A 67 3.53 7.66 -4.05
C GLU A 67 4.00 6.83 -5.25
N MET A 68 3.07 6.15 -5.92
CA MET A 68 3.41 5.37 -7.10
C MET A 68 3.89 6.24 -8.26
N ARG A 69 3.49 7.51 -8.32
CA ARG A 69 3.93 8.44 -9.37
C ARG A 69 5.37 8.89 -9.22
N ILE A 70 5.96 8.74 -8.04
CA ILE A 70 7.34 9.14 -7.78
C ILE A 70 8.25 7.97 -8.10
N PRO A 71 9.09 8.06 -9.14
CA PRO A 71 9.95 6.93 -9.52
C PRO A 71 10.89 6.52 -8.40
N SER A 72 11.10 5.22 -8.26
CA SER A 72 12.07 4.65 -7.33
C SER A 72 12.90 3.62 -8.08
N ARG A 73 14.14 3.45 -7.66
CA ARG A 73 14.99 2.42 -8.26
C ARG A 73 14.56 1.03 -7.82
N LEU A 74 14.10 0.88 -6.58
CA LEU A 74 13.73 -0.39 -5.99
C LEU A 74 12.26 -0.38 -5.58
N LEU A 75 11.61 -1.54 -5.68
CA LEU A 75 10.23 -1.69 -5.19
C LEU A 75 10.17 -1.47 -3.68
N GLU A 76 11.22 -1.88 -2.96
CA GLU A 76 11.34 -1.63 -1.52
C GLU A 76 11.24 -0.13 -1.21
N GLY A 77 11.83 0.70 -2.06
CA GLY A 77 11.80 2.15 -1.86
C GLY A 77 10.40 2.72 -1.93
N VAL A 78 9.65 2.39 -2.98
CA VAL A 78 8.28 2.90 -3.10
C VAL A 78 7.37 2.28 -2.04
N ALA A 79 7.55 0.98 -1.75
CA ALA A 79 6.77 0.32 -0.70
C ALA A 79 7.00 0.98 0.65
N GLY A 80 8.25 1.29 0.97
CA GLY A 80 8.60 1.97 2.22
C GLY A 80 7.96 3.34 2.32
N ARG A 81 7.97 4.11 1.22
CA ARG A 81 7.33 5.43 1.21
C ARG A 81 5.83 5.34 1.44
N ILE A 82 5.18 4.33 0.85
CA ILE A 82 3.74 4.13 1.02
C ILE A 82 3.41 3.84 2.49
N VAL A 83 4.15 2.90 3.10
CA VAL A 83 3.95 2.55 4.51
C VAL A 83 4.15 3.76 5.40
N LYS A 84 5.23 4.51 5.17
CA LYS A 84 5.55 5.70 5.95
C LYS A 84 4.47 6.77 5.82
N ALA A 85 3.97 6.97 4.61
CA ALA A 85 2.92 7.96 4.36
C ALA A 85 1.62 7.57 5.07
N ILE A 86 1.29 6.28 5.09
CA ILE A 86 0.11 5.78 5.80
C ILE A 86 0.28 5.98 7.31
N GLU A 87 1.45 5.64 7.84
CA GLU A 87 1.76 5.82 9.25
C GLU A 87 1.53 7.26 9.68
N THR A 88 1.99 8.19 8.87
CA THR A 88 1.91 9.62 9.18
C THR A 88 0.51 10.18 8.99
N ALA A 89 -0.16 9.83 7.88
CA ALA A 89 -1.45 10.41 7.53
C ALA A 89 -2.61 9.86 8.35
N PHE A 90 -2.51 8.61 8.80
CA PHE A 90 -3.63 7.93 9.45
C PHE A 90 -3.18 7.33 10.79
N PRO A 91 -3.19 8.15 11.87
CA PRO A 91 -2.65 7.72 13.16
C PRO A 91 -3.34 6.50 13.78
N LYS A 92 -4.58 6.24 13.40
CA LYS A 92 -5.32 5.10 13.95
C LYS A 92 -5.03 3.78 13.23
N VAL A 93 -4.28 3.82 12.12
CA VAL A 93 -3.88 2.60 11.44
C VAL A 93 -2.88 1.87 12.32
N SER A 94 -3.18 0.61 12.65
CA SER A 94 -2.36 -0.21 13.53
C SER A 94 -1.37 -1.09 12.78
N SER A 95 -1.69 -1.44 11.54
CA SER A 95 -0.84 -2.32 10.75
C SER A 95 -1.05 -2.07 9.26
N VAL A 96 -0.06 -2.46 8.48
CA VAL A 96 -0.13 -2.40 7.02
C VAL A 96 0.44 -3.69 6.47
N ASP A 97 -0.32 -4.36 5.61
CA ASP A 97 0.18 -5.44 4.77
C ASP A 97 0.15 -4.95 3.34
N LEU A 98 1.32 -4.89 2.72
CA LEU A 98 1.46 -4.36 1.37
C LEU A 98 2.14 -5.39 0.49
N GLU A 99 1.56 -5.62 -0.70
CA GLU A 99 2.12 -6.50 -1.70
C GLU A 99 2.23 -5.71 -2.98
N LEU A 100 3.45 -5.56 -3.50
CA LEU A 100 3.70 -4.80 -4.72
C LEU A 100 4.43 -5.69 -5.72
N THR A 101 3.81 -5.92 -6.86
CA THR A 101 4.31 -6.82 -7.89
C THR A 101 4.52 -6.05 -9.19
N LYS A 102 5.72 -6.19 -9.77
CA LYS A 102 6.01 -5.69 -11.11
C LYS A 102 5.67 -6.81 -12.09
N MET A 103 4.81 -6.50 -13.05
CA MET A 103 4.44 -7.46 -14.09
C MET A 103 5.52 -7.47 -15.16
N ASN A 104 5.79 -8.65 -15.70
CA ASN A 104 6.77 -8.84 -16.79
C ASN A 104 8.12 -8.16 -16.49
N PRO A 105 8.77 -8.49 -15.36
CA PRO A 105 10.06 -7.86 -15.03
C PRO A 105 11.13 -8.28 -16.04
N PRO A 106 12.13 -7.40 -16.30
CA PRO A 106 13.14 -7.66 -17.33
C PRO A 106 14.23 -8.62 -16.83
N MET A 107 13.86 -9.84 -16.47
CA MET A 107 14.79 -10.85 -15.96
C MET A 107 14.79 -12.12 -16.80
N GLY A 108 14.05 -12.15 -17.92
CA GLY A 108 14.02 -13.29 -18.82
C GLY A 108 13.32 -14.53 -18.30
N ALA A 109 12.60 -14.42 -17.18
CA ALA A 109 11.90 -15.55 -16.61
C ALA A 109 10.43 -15.56 -17.05
N ASP A 110 9.87 -16.76 -17.11
CA ASP A 110 8.44 -16.94 -17.37
C ASP A 110 7.74 -16.98 -16.01
N SER A 111 7.17 -15.86 -15.59
CA SER A 111 6.54 -15.74 -14.28
C SER A 111 5.36 -14.77 -14.34
N ASP A 112 4.52 -14.84 -13.31
CA ASP A 112 3.38 -13.91 -13.18
C ASP A 112 3.81 -12.57 -12.61
N GLY A 113 5.10 -12.34 -12.45
CA GLY A 113 5.64 -11.11 -11.93
C GLY A 113 6.60 -11.36 -10.78
N ALA A 114 7.23 -10.28 -10.32
CA ALA A 114 8.14 -10.33 -9.19
C ALA A 114 7.89 -9.12 -8.32
N GLY A 115 8.02 -9.27 -7.02
CA GLY A 115 7.68 -8.16 -6.14
C GLY A 115 8.14 -8.34 -4.72
N VAL A 116 7.57 -7.49 -3.85
CA VAL A 116 7.88 -7.47 -2.43
C VAL A 116 6.60 -7.52 -1.62
N GLU A 117 6.68 -8.09 -0.43
CA GLU A 117 5.61 -8.09 0.56
C GLU A 117 6.16 -7.50 1.84
N ILE A 118 5.40 -6.61 2.47
CA ILE A 118 5.80 -5.96 3.70
C ILE A 118 4.66 -6.03 4.69
N HIS A 119 4.96 -6.44 5.92
CA HIS A 119 4.05 -6.33 7.05
C HIS A 119 4.66 -5.35 8.04
N TRP A 120 3.90 -4.33 8.39
CA TRP A 120 4.30 -3.32 9.36
C TRP A 120 3.26 -3.23 10.46
N GLU A 121 3.72 -3.05 11.69
CA GLU A 121 2.84 -2.80 12.83
C GLU A 121 3.32 -1.55 13.54
N ARG A 122 2.35 -0.77 14.02
CA ARG A 122 2.68 0.42 14.79
C ARG A 122 3.17 -0.02 16.17
N GLU A 123 4.31 0.51 16.56
CA GLU A 123 4.91 0.15 17.85
C GLU A 123 4.05 0.66 18.99
N VAL A 124 3.88 -0.19 20.03
CA VAL A 124 3.17 0.19 21.24
C VAL A 124 4.01 1.21 22.00
N GLY A 125 3.38 2.35 22.33
CA GLY A 125 4.07 3.41 23.03
C GLY A 125 4.92 4.32 22.17
N SER A 126 4.91 4.15 20.85
CA SER A 126 5.67 4.99 19.94
C SER A 126 5.17 6.43 19.89
N GLU A 127 3.95 6.67 20.32
CA GLU A 127 3.32 7.99 20.31
C GLU A 127 3.66 8.85 21.52
N LYS A 128 4.48 8.38 22.42
CA LYS A 128 4.86 9.11 23.62
C LYS A 128 5.55 10.42 23.34
#